data_a9148d987564edc29adb6c3c4095caf2
#
_entry.id   a9148d987564edc29adb6c3c4095caf2
#
_cell.length_a   1.000
_cell.length_b   1.000
_cell.length_c   1.000
_cell.angle_alpha   90.00
_cell.angle_beta   90.00
_cell.angle_gamma   90.00
#
_symmetry.space_group_name_H-M   'P 1'
#
loop_
_entity.id
_entity.type
_entity.pdbx_description
1 polymer ?
#
loop_
_entity_poly.entity_id
_entity_poly.type
_entity_poly.pdbx_seq_one_letter_code
_entity_poly.pdbx_strand_id
1 'polypeptide(L)'
;MKSYKLSFFLILTYFSLLSQTSIDYSNTIEMDELKEKLYTYSSDEFEGREAGKKGQTIAVEYLKEHYIKNNIESLIKDTYFQTVPLISIKEPEVSITINNNEFVKYDDYVILSAGDNNFDVKSKQVIYVGYGINDSIYNDYENIDVKNKIVIAIKGEPKNKEGNYSLTKSKEQSKWSKRGSFTLKKQQAIDLGAVAFLYIDEDMLKRYGDWYKRRGHEENERLELDVISETKETKDITSFFIGEKISNEITKEKKSLPTSSKKIKTKIKITYDIQEEKINSQNVAAVIKGSEFPDEYIIITAHLDHVGMSDGEVYNGADDDGSGTVAIMQISEAFQKAVKDGYGPRRSIIFLHMTAEEKGLLGSKYYTNYDPLVPLKNTVTNLNIDMIGRIDPNREEKNRNYIYLIGSDIISQDLHDVSEETAKKYSNLVLDYRYNDPTRKVFESGRYIENRYYYRSDHYNFAEKNIPIIFYFSGTHEDYHKPTDTVDKIEFDLLQQRTKLIFHTAWELANRDERIQNKQ
;
A
#
# COMPACT_ATOMS: atom_id res chain seq x y z
N MET A 1 -25.74 -48.99 -27.23
CA MET A 1 -25.98 -47.58 -27.64
C MET A 1 -27.05 -46.83 -26.83
N LYS A 2 -27.71 -47.43 -25.84
CA LYS A 2 -28.72 -46.72 -25.00
C LYS A 2 -28.17 -46.17 -23.66
N SER A 3 -27.00 -46.61 -23.20
CA SER A 3 -26.44 -46.23 -21.91
C SER A 3 -25.76 -44.82 -21.92
N TYR A 4 -25.13 -44.43 -23.03
CA TYR A 4 -24.43 -43.15 -23.14
C TYR A 4 -25.36 -41.93 -23.22
N LYS A 5 -26.59 -42.08 -23.71
CA LYS A 5 -27.55 -40.97 -23.77
C LYS A 5 -28.13 -40.59 -22.41
N LEU A 6 -28.22 -41.54 -21.48
CA LEU A 6 -28.76 -41.29 -20.14
C LEU A 6 -27.72 -40.57 -19.25
N SER A 7 -26.44 -40.95 -19.35
CA SER A 7 -25.35 -40.28 -18.60
C SER A 7 -25.12 -38.84 -19.05
N PHE A 8 -25.21 -38.57 -20.36
CA PHE A 8 -25.08 -37.22 -20.89
C PHE A 8 -26.25 -36.31 -20.49
N PHE A 9 -27.44 -36.85 -20.38
CA PHE A 9 -28.63 -36.12 -19.93
C PHE A 9 -28.59 -35.81 -18.42
N LEU A 10 -28.04 -36.73 -17.61
CA LEU A 10 -27.84 -36.51 -16.16
C LEU A 10 -26.77 -35.45 -15.86
N ILE A 11 -25.68 -35.43 -16.64
CA ILE A 11 -24.63 -34.40 -16.49
C ILE A 11 -25.16 -33.03 -16.89
N LEU A 12 -25.91 -32.91 -17.99
CA LEU A 12 -26.52 -31.64 -18.41
C LEU A 12 -27.55 -31.12 -17.41
N THR A 13 -28.33 -31.97 -16.77
CA THR A 13 -29.31 -31.59 -15.75
C THR A 13 -28.62 -31.16 -14.44
N TYR A 14 -27.50 -31.78 -14.08
CA TYR A 14 -26.74 -31.41 -12.89
C TYR A 14 -26.09 -29.99 -13.05
N PHE A 15 -25.50 -29.70 -14.22
CA PHE A 15 -24.98 -28.37 -14.52
C PHE A 15 -26.06 -27.29 -14.55
N SER A 16 -27.23 -27.59 -15.07
CA SER A 16 -28.35 -26.64 -15.08
C SER A 16 -28.93 -26.40 -13.68
N LEU A 17 -28.92 -27.39 -12.79
CA LEU A 17 -29.34 -27.26 -11.40
C LEU A 17 -28.37 -26.38 -10.59
N LEU A 18 -27.06 -26.56 -10.74
CA LEU A 18 -26.07 -25.71 -10.09
C LEU A 18 -26.16 -24.27 -10.57
N SER A 19 -26.42 -24.03 -11.86
CA SER A 19 -26.61 -22.71 -12.43
C SER A 19 -27.86 -22.02 -11.87
N GLN A 20 -28.97 -22.72 -11.77
CA GLN A 20 -30.20 -22.19 -11.18
C GLN A 20 -29.99 -21.82 -9.71
N THR A 21 -29.33 -22.67 -8.94
CA THR A 21 -29.03 -22.45 -7.52
C THR A 21 -28.14 -21.22 -7.30
N SER A 22 -27.12 -21.01 -8.14
CA SER A 22 -26.27 -19.81 -8.06
C SER A 22 -27.09 -18.52 -8.24
N ILE A 23 -28.02 -18.50 -9.18
CA ILE A 23 -28.92 -17.36 -9.42
C ILE A 23 -29.81 -17.12 -8.21
N ASP A 24 -30.38 -18.17 -7.62
CA ASP A 24 -31.27 -18.05 -6.48
C ASP A 24 -30.57 -17.37 -5.29
N TYR A 25 -29.33 -17.76 -4.99
CA TYR A 25 -28.55 -17.17 -3.91
C TYR A 25 -28.02 -15.78 -4.23
N SER A 26 -27.61 -15.52 -5.46
CA SER A 26 -27.19 -14.16 -5.84
C SER A 26 -28.36 -13.15 -5.73
N ASN A 27 -29.61 -13.61 -5.87
CA ASN A 27 -30.78 -12.76 -5.73
C ASN A 27 -31.04 -12.33 -4.28
N THR A 28 -30.40 -12.98 -3.28
CA THR A 28 -30.45 -12.52 -1.88
C THR A 28 -29.49 -11.34 -1.61
N ILE A 29 -28.63 -11.01 -2.57
CA ILE A 29 -27.83 -9.78 -2.54
C ILE A 29 -28.74 -8.63 -2.96
N GLU A 30 -29.27 -7.92 -2.00
CA GLU A 30 -30.28 -6.87 -2.21
C GLU A 30 -29.67 -5.47 -2.12
N MET A 31 -30.14 -4.58 -2.99
CA MET A 31 -29.65 -3.20 -3.05
C MET A 31 -29.92 -2.44 -1.75
N ASP A 32 -31.09 -2.64 -1.15
CA ASP A 32 -31.49 -1.95 0.08
C ASP A 32 -30.63 -2.43 1.28
N GLU A 33 -30.26 -3.70 1.32
CA GLU A 33 -29.36 -4.26 2.33
C GLU A 33 -27.93 -3.71 2.19
N LEU A 34 -27.41 -3.62 0.97
CA LEU A 34 -26.10 -2.98 0.70
C LEU A 34 -26.13 -1.51 1.16
N LYS A 35 -27.23 -0.82 0.86
CA LYS A 35 -27.42 0.58 1.23
C LYS A 35 -27.47 0.77 2.74
N GLU A 36 -28.26 -0.01 3.46
CA GLU A 36 -28.37 0.07 4.93
C GLU A 36 -27.01 -0.16 5.60
N LYS A 37 -26.29 -1.22 5.18
CA LYS A 37 -24.97 -1.55 5.71
C LYS A 37 -23.97 -0.43 5.44
N LEU A 38 -23.97 0.14 4.23
CA LEU A 38 -23.03 1.19 3.86
C LEU A 38 -23.30 2.51 4.59
N TYR A 39 -24.57 2.89 4.76
CA TYR A 39 -24.94 4.07 5.57
C TYR A 39 -24.47 3.94 7.02
N THR A 40 -24.51 2.73 7.58
CA THR A 40 -23.99 2.47 8.92
C THR A 40 -22.45 2.52 8.93
N TYR A 41 -21.82 1.75 8.05
CA TYR A 41 -20.37 1.53 8.05
C TYR A 41 -19.56 2.79 7.69
N SER A 42 -20.12 3.65 6.85
CA SER A 42 -19.51 4.92 6.43
C SER A 42 -20.15 6.14 7.12
N SER A 43 -20.74 5.95 8.31
CA SER A 43 -21.24 7.07 9.13
C SER A 43 -20.12 7.75 9.91
N ASP A 44 -20.35 8.98 10.36
CA ASP A 44 -19.41 9.74 11.19
C ASP A 44 -19.07 9.04 12.51
N GLU A 45 -19.93 8.13 13.00
CA GLU A 45 -19.69 7.33 14.22
C GLU A 45 -18.46 6.42 14.08
N PHE A 46 -18.13 6.03 12.85
CA PHE A 46 -16.96 5.24 12.55
C PHE A 46 -15.67 6.06 12.36
N GLU A 47 -15.74 7.38 12.54
CA GLU A 47 -14.57 8.29 12.54
C GLU A 47 -13.60 8.06 11.37
N GLY A 48 -14.11 7.62 10.19
CA GLY A 48 -13.30 7.32 9.00
C GLY A 48 -12.36 6.12 9.15
N ARG A 49 -12.54 5.27 10.15
CA ARG A 49 -11.95 3.92 10.31
C ARG A 49 -10.42 3.85 10.25
N GLU A 50 -9.72 4.93 10.60
CA GLU A 50 -8.25 4.94 10.54
C GLU A 50 -7.63 3.80 11.37
N ALA A 51 -6.65 3.10 10.77
CA ALA A 51 -5.95 1.98 11.40
C ALA A 51 -5.35 2.35 12.77
N GLY A 52 -5.67 1.53 13.78
CA GLY A 52 -5.21 1.74 15.16
C GLY A 52 -5.96 2.84 15.94
N LYS A 53 -6.98 3.46 15.38
CA LYS A 53 -7.82 4.47 16.06
C LYS A 53 -9.18 3.89 16.45
N LYS A 54 -9.96 4.68 17.19
CA LYS A 54 -11.27 4.27 17.73
C LYS A 54 -12.26 3.87 16.64
N GLY A 55 -12.29 4.59 15.51
CA GLY A 55 -13.19 4.28 14.41
C GLY A 55 -12.97 2.88 13.84
N GLN A 56 -11.72 2.45 13.70
CA GLN A 56 -11.40 1.09 13.31
C GLN A 56 -11.86 0.05 14.35
N THR A 57 -11.72 0.34 15.64
CA THR A 57 -12.21 -0.57 16.69
C THR A 57 -13.72 -0.80 16.57
N ILE A 58 -14.48 0.25 16.24
CA ILE A 58 -15.92 0.15 15.98
C ILE A 58 -16.17 -0.71 14.73
N ALA A 59 -15.39 -0.49 13.67
CA ALA A 59 -15.54 -1.21 12.40
C ALA A 59 -15.29 -2.73 12.57
N VAL A 60 -14.22 -3.15 13.25
CA VAL A 60 -13.94 -4.58 13.44
C VAL A 60 -15.00 -5.28 14.31
N GLU A 61 -15.51 -4.61 15.34
CA GLU A 61 -16.62 -5.16 16.15
C GLU A 61 -17.92 -5.25 15.33
N TYR A 62 -18.25 -4.26 14.51
CA TYR A 62 -19.41 -4.30 13.61
C TYR A 62 -19.34 -5.49 12.63
N LEU A 63 -18.17 -5.73 12.04
CA LEU A 63 -17.95 -6.87 11.14
C LEU A 63 -18.06 -8.22 11.88
N LYS A 64 -17.48 -8.33 13.05
CA LYS A 64 -17.61 -9.52 13.90
C LYS A 64 -19.08 -9.81 14.25
N GLU A 65 -19.84 -8.78 14.68
CA GLU A 65 -21.26 -8.93 15.00
C GLU A 65 -22.07 -9.38 13.79
N HIS A 66 -21.76 -8.87 12.60
CA HIS A 66 -22.36 -9.33 11.35
C HIS A 66 -22.18 -10.84 11.15
N TYR A 67 -20.96 -11.37 11.29
CA TYR A 67 -20.67 -12.79 11.11
C TYR A 67 -21.35 -13.65 12.18
N ILE A 68 -21.34 -13.21 13.43
CA ILE A 68 -22.04 -13.90 14.53
C ILE A 68 -23.55 -13.96 14.26
N LYS A 69 -24.18 -12.86 13.91
CA LYS A 69 -25.63 -12.76 13.60
C LYS A 69 -26.02 -13.71 12.48
N ASN A 70 -25.18 -13.88 11.49
CA ASN A 70 -25.42 -14.75 10.35
C ASN A 70 -25.02 -16.21 10.55
N ASN A 71 -24.45 -16.58 11.71
CA ASN A 71 -23.90 -17.91 12.02
C ASN A 71 -22.79 -18.34 11.05
N ILE A 72 -21.93 -17.41 10.66
CA ILE A 72 -20.73 -17.69 9.87
C ILE A 72 -19.58 -17.87 10.85
N GLU A 73 -18.85 -18.98 10.76
CA GLU A 73 -17.80 -19.32 11.70
C GLU A 73 -16.60 -18.37 11.58
N SER A 74 -15.92 -18.12 12.69
CA SER A 74 -14.61 -17.48 12.66
C SER A 74 -13.56 -18.42 12.06
N LEU A 75 -12.62 -17.88 11.32
CA LEU A 75 -11.47 -18.65 10.85
C LEU A 75 -10.47 -18.94 12.00
N ILE A 76 -10.43 -18.07 12.99
CA ILE A 76 -9.49 -18.12 14.11
C ILE A 76 -10.24 -18.65 15.34
N LYS A 77 -9.64 -19.60 16.05
CA LYS A 77 -10.25 -20.18 17.25
C LYS A 77 -10.57 -19.09 18.28
N ASP A 78 -11.82 -19.07 18.74
CA ASP A 78 -12.34 -18.20 19.81
C ASP A 78 -12.37 -16.70 19.47
N THR A 79 -12.03 -16.29 18.24
CA THR A 79 -12.07 -14.88 17.82
C THR A 79 -12.20 -14.73 16.29
N TYR A 80 -12.71 -13.57 15.83
CA TYR A 80 -12.70 -13.20 14.40
C TYR A 80 -11.47 -12.36 14.03
N PHE A 81 -10.61 -12.04 14.99
CA PHE A 81 -9.56 -11.03 14.84
C PHE A 81 -8.19 -11.67 14.70
N GLN A 82 -7.50 -11.36 13.61
CA GLN A 82 -6.07 -11.51 13.50
C GLN A 82 -5.41 -10.20 13.94
N THR A 83 -4.67 -10.22 15.04
CA THR A 83 -3.92 -9.05 15.49
C THR A 83 -2.78 -8.76 14.52
N VAL A 84 -2.76 -7.56 13.98
CA VAL A 84 -1.67 -7.03 13.14
C VAL A 84 -0.86 -6.07 14.01
N PRO A 85 0.34 -6.45 14.43
CA PRO A 85 1.17 -5.59 15.28
C PRO A 85 1.73 -4.45 14.43
N LEU A 86 1.43 -3.23 14.82
CA LEU A 86 1.90 -2.01 14.18
C LEU A 86 2.76 -1.17 15.13
N ILE A 87 3.64 -0.41 14.55
CA ILE A 87 4.36 0.66 15.23
C ILE A 87 4.07 1.98 14.52
N SER A 88 3.61 2.95 15.30
CA SER A 88 3.46 4.34 14.85
C SER A 88 4.77 5.05 15.09
N ILE A 89 5.35 5.58 14.04
CA ILE A 89 6.57 6.36 14.08
C ILE A 89 6.20 7.80 13.81
N LYS A 90 6.26 8.63 14.86
CA LYS A 90 6.02 10.06 14.74
C LYS A 90 7.21 10.75 14.10
N GLU A 91 6.99 11.94 13.60
CA GLU A 91 8.08 12.75 13.08
C GLU A 91 9.16 12.92 14.17
N PRO A 92 10.43 12.55 13.89
CA PRO A 92 11.47 12.57 14.90
C PRO A 92 11.76 14.00 15.37
N GLU A 93 12.01 14.12 16.68
CA GLU A 93 12.55 15.34 17.25
C GLU A 93 14.02 15.46 16.89
N VAL A 94 14.34 16.48 16.13
CA VAL A 94 15.72 16.71 15.64
C VAL A 94 16.20 18.07 16.06
N SER A 95 17.41 18.15 16.60
CA SER A 95 18.09 19.43 16.84
C SER A 95 19.50 19.41 16.27
N ILE A 96 19.91 20.56 15.71
CA ILE A 96 21.28 20.83 15.31
C ILE A 96 21.75 22.07 16.05
N THR A 97 22.80 21.93 16.85
CA THR A 97 23.48 23.03 17.57
C THR A 97 24.93 23.10 17.11
N ILE A 98 25.38 24.26 16.68
CA ILE A 98 26.77 24.51 16.25
C ILE A 98 27.31 25.71 16.99
N ASN A 99 28.44 25.55 17.68
CA ASN A 99 29.09 26.61 18.50
C ASN A 99 28.13 27.33 19.47
N ASN A 100 27.16 26.58 20.04
CA ASN A 100 26.06 27.03 20.91
C ASN A 100 24.93 27.80 20.19
N ASN A 101 24.92 27.88 18.86
CA ASN A 101 23.82 28.43 18.09
C ASN A 101 22.88 27.27 17.70
N GLU A 102 21.59 27.44 17.95
CA GLU A 102 20.54 26.50 17.49
C GLU A 102 20.06 26.88 16.09
N PHE A 103 19.70 25.88 15.32
CA PHE A 103 19.20 26.01 13.96
C PHE A 103 17.78 25.50 13.86
N VAL A 104 16.99 26.13 12.99
CA VAL A 104 15.55 25.87 12.88
C VAL A 104 15.27 24.82 11.82
N LYS A 105 14.57 23.74 12.22
CA LYS A 105 14.08 22.69 11.33
C LYS A 105 13.21 23.30 10.24
N TYR A 106 13.32 22.81 9.01
CA TYR A 106 12.65 23.26 7.80
C TYR A 106 13.06 24.67 7.28
N ASP A 107 13.77 25.47 8.06
CA ASP A 107 14.34 26.73 7.62
C ASP A 107 15.83 26.61 7.34
N ASP A 108 16.55 26.03 8.27
CA ASP A 108 18.02 25.95 8.23
C ASP A 108 18.49 24.55 7.80
N TYR A 109 17.66 23.52 8.06
CA TYR A 109 17.92 22.12 7.66
C TYR A 109 16.64 21.32 7.46
N VAL A 110 16.74 20.25 6.66
CA VAL A 110 15.72 19.22 6.49
C VAL A 110 16.36 17.86 6.66
N ILE A 111 15.73 16.98 7.42
CA ILE A 111 16.14 15.59 7.56
C ILE A 111 15.63 14.77 6.36
N LEU A 112 16.48 13.88 5.82
CA LEU A 112 16.16 13.07 4.63
C LEU A 112 16.09 11.59 4.89
N SER A 113 16.92 11.10 5.74
CA SER A 113 16.85 9.76 6.28
C SER A 113 17.32 9.79 7.71
N ALA A 114 16.66 9.01 8.50
CA ALA A 114 17.07 8.69 9.83
C ALA A 114 17.65 7.28 9.78
N GLY A 115 18.77 7.07 10.42
CA GLY A 115 19.14 5.71 10.79
C GLY A 115 18.04 5.14 11.71
N ASP A 116 17.98 3.83 11.82
CA ASP A 116 16.92 3.13 12.58
C ASP A 116 16.99 3.33 14.11
N ASN A 117 17.85 4.19 14.62
CA ASN A 117 18.06 4.36 16.05
C ASN A 117 18.19 5.83 16.46
N ASN A 118 17.70 6.13 17.64
CA ASN A 118 17.97 7.40 18.32
C ASN A 118 19.48 7.63 18.44
N PHE A 119 19.92 8.85 18.21
CA PHE A 119 21.32 9.19 18.43
C PHE A 119 21.53 10.60 19.00
N ASP A 120 22.58 10.74 19.79
CA ASP A 120 23.12 12.02 20.28
C ASP A 120 24.59 12.07 19.91
N VAL A 121 24.89 12.74 18.80
CA VAL A 121 26.28 12.89 18.32
C VAL A 121 26.82 14.26 18.69
N LYS A 122 27.88 14.24 19.48
CA LYS A 122 28.65 15.43 19.84
C LYS A 122 30.04 15.33 19.26
N SER A 123 30.46 16.33 18.50
CA SER A 123 31.80 16.39 17.94
C SER A 123 32.42 17.78 18.10
N LYS A 124 33.76 17.80 18.22
CA LYS A 124 34.56 19.03 18.20
C LYS A 124 35.14 19.32 16.81
N GLN A 125 34.81 18.49 15.84
CA GLN A 125 35.22 18.64 14.44
C GLN A 125 34.23 17.97 13.48
N VAL A 126 34.14 18.50 12.28
CA VAL A 126 33.47 17.86 11.13
C VAL A 126 34.48 17.63 10.00
N ILE A 127 34.19 16.69 9.12
CA ILE A 127 35.01 16.43 7.93
C ILE A 127 34.29 17.00 6.72
N TYR A 128 34.85 18.04 6.16
CA TYR A 128 34.41 18.58 4.88
C TYR A 128 35.09 17.81 3.76
N VAL A 129 34.32 17.21 2.86
CA VAL A 129 34.79 16.35 1.77
C VAL A 129 34.49 16.92 0.38
N GLY A 130 34.53 18.25 0.23
CA GLY A 130 34.27 18.87 -1.07
C GLY A 130 32.93 18.42 -1.64
N TYR A 131 32.94 17.82 -2.83
CA TYR A 131 31.75 17.29 -3.49
C TYR A 131 31.27 15.93 -2.96
N GLY A 132 32.05 15.26 -2.11
CA GLY A 132 31.72 13.92 -1.60
C GLY A 132 31.82 12.82 -2.65
N ILE A 133 32.72 12.95 -3.58
CA ILE A 133 32.93 12.01 -4.69
C ILE A 133 34.08 11.07 -4.37
N ASN A 134 33.86 9.77 -4.59
CA ASN A 134 34.89 8.73 -4.59
C ASN A 134 34.82 7.99 -5.93
N ASP A 135 35.66 8.41 -6.85
CA ASP A 135 35.72 7.90 -8.21
C ASP A 135 37.19 7.71 -8.62
N SER A 136 37.49 6.83 -9.58
CA SER A 136 38.86 6.57 -10.06
C SER A 136 39.55 7.80 -10.66
N ILE A 137 38.77 8.78 -11.13
CA ILE A 137 39.29 10.01 -11.76
C ILE A 137 39.41 11.14 -10.75
N TYR A 138 38.55 11.13 -9.73
CA TYR A 138 38.47 12.20 -8.74
C TYR A 138 37.98 11.66 -7.40
N ASN A 139 38.77 11.88 -6.34
CA ASN A 139 38.47 11.34 -5.02
C ASN A 139 38.60 12.40 -3.93
N ASP A 140 37.48 12.81 -3.36
CA ASP A 140 37.43 13.75 -2.22
C ASP A 140 37.81 13.08 -0.88
N TYR A 141 37.85 11.77 -0.83
CA TYR A 141 38.15 11.02 0.40
C TYR A 141 39.62 10.57 0.46
N GLU A 142 40.42 10.91 -0.55
CA GLU A 142 41.86 10.61 -0.55
C GLU A 142 42.53 11.29 0.67
N ASN A 143 43.27 10.52 1.44
CA ASN A 143 44.03 10.99 2.61
C ASN A 143 43.20 11.61 3.74
N ILE A 144 41.88 11.39 3.81
CA ILE A 144 41.04 11.87 4.90
C ILE A 144 40.21 10.72 5.49
N ASP A 145 40.28 10.55 6.82
CA ASP A 145 39.51 9.53 7.54
C ASP A 145 38.17 10.10 8.00
N VAL A 146 37.08 9.46 7.57
CA VAL A 146 35.69 9.84 7.90
C VAL A 146 35.01 8.84 8.83
N LYS A 147 35.69 7.76 9.22
CA LYS A 147 35.13 6.74 10.10
C LYS A 147 34.73 7.34 11.45
N ASN A 148 33.49 7.08 11.85
CA ASN A 148 32.88 7.63 13.07
C ASN A 148 32.88 9.18 13.11
N LYS A 149 32.78 9.85 11.96
CA LYS A 149 32.74 11.30 11.86
C LYS A 149 31.47 11.81 11.21
N ILE A 150 31.14 13.06 11.49
CA ILE A 150 30.13 13.83 10.76
C ILE A 150 30.79 14.33 9.48
N VAL A 151 30.22 13.98 8.34
CA VAL A 151 30.71 14.36 7.01
C VAL A 151 29.83 15.47 6.46
N ILE A 152 30.45 16.46 5.83
CA ILE A 152 29.75 17.53 5.12
C ILE A 152 30.24 17.60 3.67
N ALA A 153 29.32 17.61 2.71
CA ALA A 153 29.58 17.69 1.28
C ALA A 153 28.72 18.74 0.59
N ILE A 154 29.15 19.20 -0.59
CA ILE A 154 28.40 20.15 -1.41
C ILE A 154 27.78 19.48 -2.64
N LYS A 155 26.71 20.11 -3.15
CA LYS A 155 26.08 19.78 -4.43
C LYS A 155 27.05 19.97 -5.60
N GLY A 156 26.88 19.11 -6.63
CA GLY A 156 27.61 19.24 -7.89
C GLY A 156 28.85 18.38 -7.97
N GLU A 157 29.75 18.74 -8.86
CA GLU A 157 31.05 18.11 -9.15
C GLU A 157 32.06 19.12 -9.67
N PRO A 158 33.36 18.83 -9.60
CA PRO A 158 34.39 19.81 -9.97
C PRO A 158 34.38 20.12 -11.47
N LYS A 159 34.68 21.38 -11.79
CA LYS A 159 34.87 21.87 -13.16
C LYS A 159 36.29 22.43 -13.33
N ASN A 160 36.85 22.26 -14.52
CA ASN A 160 38.09 22.87 -14.89
C ASN A 160 37.91 24.37 -15.24
N LYS A 161 39.01 25.07 -15.53
CA LYS A 161 39.00 26.52 -15.86
C LYS A 161 38.17 26.86 -17.11
N GLU A 162 37.97 25.89 -18.02
CA GLU A 162 37.17 26.03 -19.23
C GLU A 162 35.69 25.76 -18.98
N GLY A 163 35.31 25.42 -17.74
CA GLY A 163 33.94 25.09 -17.34
C GLY A 163 33.47 23.71 -17.76
N ASN A 164 34.37 22.81 -18.18
CA ASN A 164 34.07 21.40 -18.40
C ASN A 164 34.07 20.64 -17.08
N TYR A 165 33.18 19.64 -16.95
CA TYR A 165 33.17 18.76 -15.80
C TYR A 165 34.42 17.86 -15.80
N SER A 166 35.11 17.81 -14.66
CA SER A 166 36.42 17.13 -14.58
C SER A 166 36.31 15.62 -14.80
N LEU A 167 35.20 14.99 -14.43
CA LEU A 167 35.00 13.55 -14.57
C LEU A 167 34.63 13.15 -16.00
N THR A 168 33.83 13.92 -16.70
CA THR A 168 33.45 13.63 -18.09
C THR A 168 34.38 14.28 -19.12
N LYS A 169 35.22 15.21 -18.69
CA LYS A 169 36.04 16.08 -19.54
C LYS A 169 35.25 16.84 -20.61
N SER A 170 33.97 17.07 -20.38
CA SER A 170 33.02 17.69 -21.31
C SER A 170 32.06 18.65 -20.60
N LYS A 171 31.10 19.24 -21.34
CA LYS A 171 30.00 20.03 -20.78
C LYS A 171 28.89 19.17 -20.17
N GLU A 172 28.95 17.87 -20.29
CA GLU A 172 27.95 16.94 -19.74
C GLU A 172 28.26 16.58 -18.30
N GLN A 173 27.22 16.58 -17.47
CA GLN A 173 27.29 16.13 -16.08
C GLN A 173 27.54 14.64 -15.96
N SER A 174 28.36 14.23 -15.00
CA SER A 174 28.51 12.83 -14.61
C SER A 174 27.35 12.37 -13.71
N LYS A 175 27.33 11.09 -13.34
CA LYS A 175 26.40 10.52 -12.35
C LYS A 175 26.41 11.28 -11.01
N TRP A 176 27.51 11.95 -10.66
CA TRP A 176 27.72 12.66 -9.40
C TRP A 176 27.02 14.05 -9.32
N SER A 177 26.44 14.52 -10.45
CA SER A 177 25.65 15.77 -10.49
C SER A 177 24.26 15.59 -11.07
N LYS A 178 23.93 14.40 -11.62
CA LYS A 178 22.59 14.08 -12.15
C LYS A 178 21.62 13.77 -11.01
N ARG A 179 20.34 13.58 -11.37
CA ARG A 179 19.30 13.10 -10.43
C ARG A 179 19.79 11.82 -9.72
N GLY A 180 19.62 11.77 -8.40
CA GLY A 180 20.11 10.67 -7.56
C GLY A 180 21.55 10.82 -7.05
N SER A 181 22.29 11.88 -7.43
CA SER A 181 23.65 12.09 -6.97
C SER A 181 23.81 12.21 -5.45
N PHE A 182 22.80 12.75 -4.77
CA PHE A 182 22.76 12.78 -3.29
C PHE A 182 22.88 11.36 -2.70
N THR A 183 22.07 10.42 -3.19
CA THR A 183 22.08 9.02 -2.72
C THR A 183 23.44 8.35 -2.94
N LEU A 184 24.06 8.59 -4.10
CA LEU A 184 25.40 8.05 -4.39
C LEU A 184 26.44 8.60 -3.41
N LYS A 185 26.42 9.89 -3.13
CA LYS A 185 27.37 10.56 -2.22
C LYS A 185 27.15 10.15 -0.77
N LYS A 186 25.89 10.03 -0.35
CA LYS A 186 25.53 9.51 0.97
C LYS A 186 26.07 8.07 1.12
N GLN A 187 25.85 7.22 0.13
CA GLN A 187 26.35 5.84 0.16
C GLN A 187 27.87 5.77 0.31
N GLN A 188 28.64 6.64 -0.37
CA GLN A 188 30.08 6.71 -0.16
C GLN A 188 30.47 7.06 1.28
N ALA A 189 29.74 7.99 1.90
CA ALA A 189 30.00 8.32 3.30
C ALA A 189 29.68 7.14 4.24
N ILE A 190 28.60 6.39 3.96
CA ILE A 190 28.23 5.17 4.69
C ILE A 190 29.30 4.09 4.55
N ASP A 191 29.72 3.80 3.33
CA ASP A 191 30.72 2.76 3.03
C ASP A 191 32.06 3.04 3.72
N LEU A 192 32.40 4.33 3.91
CA LEU A 192 33.59 4.77 4.60
C LEU A 192 33.40 4.95 6.12
N GLY A 193 32.21 4.62 6.65
CA GLY A 193 31.93 4.58 8.07
C GLY A 193 31.60 5.91 8.73
N ALA A 194 31.08 6.88 7.99
CA ALA A 194 30.54 8.11 8.56
C ALA A 194 29.34 7.83 9.47
N VAL A 195 29.06 8.70 10.44
CA VAL A 195 27.92 8.58 11.38
C VAL A 195 26.78 9.53 11.07
N ALA A 196 27.05 10.61 10.34
CA ALA A 196 26.05 11.54 9.84
C ALA A 196 26.55 12.22 8.56
N PHE A 197 25.63 12.60 7.69
CA PHE A 197 25.91 13.25 6.41
C PHE A 197 25.13 14.53 6.23
N LEU A 198 25.83 15.65 6.21
CA LEU A 198 25.29 16.99 5.96
C LEU A 198 25.55 17.37 4.51
N TYR A 199 24.50 17.60 3.73
CA TYR A 199 24.64 17.94 2.32
C TYR A 199 24.17 19.37 2.04
N ILE A 200 25.08 20.20 1.57
CA ILE A 200 24.81 21.62 1.27
C ILE A 200 24.09 21.68 -0.07
N ASP A 201 22.79 21.93 -0.05
CA ASP A 201 21.93 22.13 -1.22
C ASP A 201 20.76 23.06 -0.85
N GLU A 202 20.92 24.36 -1.10
CA GLU A 202 19.92 25.40 -0.77
C GLU A 202 18.59 25.19 -1.51
N ASP A 203 18.65 24.76 -2.78
CA ASP A 203 17.43 24.53 -3.58
C ASP A 203 16.58 23.39 -3.00
N MET A 204 17.26 22.31 -2.58
CA MET A 204 16.58 21.15 -1.99
C MET A 204 16.12 21.44 -0.58
N LEU A 205 16.90 22.17 0.22
CA LEU A 205 16.48 22.65 1.53
C LEU A 205 15.17 23.43 1.43
N LYS A 206 15.14 24.44 0.56
CA LYS A 206 13.94 25.27 0.37
C LYS A 206 12.76 24.43 -0.12
N ARG A 207 12.97 23.61 -1.13
CA ARG A 207 11.90 22.78 -1.72
C ARG A 207 11.26 21.84 -0.69
N TYR A 208 12.06 21.11 0.07
CA TYR A 208 11.56 20.18 1.08
C TYR A 208 11.07 20.91 2.33
N GLY A 209 11.73 21.96 2.77
CA GLY A 209 11.28 22.80 3.89
C GLY A 209 9.90 23.38 3.65
N ASP A 210 9.67 23.99 2.47
CA ASP A 210 8.35 24.51 2.08
C ASP A 210 7.29 23.41 1.96
N TRP A 211 7.68 22.21 1.52
CA TRP A 211 6.78 21.07 1.41
C TRP A 211 6.33 20.55 2.79
N TYR A 212 7.27 20.36 3.72
CA TYR A 212 6.97 19.93 5.09
C TYR A 212 6.12 20.97 5.86
N LYS A 213 6.44 22.25 5.73
CA LYS A 213 5.66 23.33 6.37
C LYS A 213 4.21 23.39 5.91
N ARG A 214 3.95 23.07 4.62
CA ARG A 214 2.59 23.06 4.08
C ARG A 214 1.77 21.87 4.52
N ARG A 215 2.40 20.73 4.78
CA ARG A 215 1.71 19.50 5.23
C ARG A 215 1.27 19.52 6.69
N GLY A 216 1.83 20.38 7.53
CA GLY A 216 1.57 20.37 8.97
C GLY A 216 2.29 19.23 9.70
N HIS A 217 2.30 19.30 11.05
CA HIS A 217 3.00 18.31 11.89
C HIS A 217 2.23 16.99 12.06
N GLU A 218 0.91 17.00 11.86
CA GLU A 218 0.03 15.85 12.14
C GLU A 218 0.08 14.77 11.03
N GLU A 219 0.48 15.12 9.81
CA GLU A 219 0.53 14.20 8.67
C GLU A 219 1.83 13.37 8.56
N ASN A 220 2.74 13.49 9.50
CA ASN A 220 4.04 12.82 9.43
C ASN A 220 4.13 11.56 10.32
N GLU A 221 2.98 11.05 10.77
CA GLU A 221 2.90 9.74 11.42
C GLU A 221 2.95 8.63 10.35
N ARG A 222 3.89 7.70 10.51
CA ARG A 222 4.03 6.54 9.63
C ARG A 222 3.75 5.27 10.42
N LEU A 223 2.89 4.41 9.89
CA LEU A 223 2.68 3.08 10.43
C LEU A 223 3.58 2.08 9.73
N GLU A 224 4.19 1.19 10.49
CA GLU A 224 4.96 0.04 10.03
C GLU A 224 4.58 -1.22 10.81
N LEU A 225 4.88 -2.39 10.25
CA LEU A 225 4.70 -3.64 10.98
C LEU A 225 5.77 -3.76 12.10
N ASP A 226 5.33 -4.00 13.34
CA ASP A 226 6.23 -4.33 14.48
C ASP A 226 6.59 -5.82 14.42
N VAL A 227 7.37 -6.20 13.44
CA VAL A 227 7.83 -7.57 13.21
C VAL A 227 9.35 -7.57 13.03
N ILE A 228 9.98 -8.66 13.49
CA ILE A 228 11.43 -8.84 13.25
C ILE A 228 11.62 -9.07 11.75
N SER A 229 12.13 -8.06 11.07
CA SER A 229 12.49 -8.17 9.66
C SER A 229 13.81 -8.93 9.52
N GLU A 230 13.81 -10.05 8.77
CA GLU A 230 15.05 -10.69 8.32
C GLU A 230 15.76 -9.90 7.21
N THR A 231 15.23 -8.73 6.83
CA THR A 231 15.87 -7.90 5.81
C THR A 231 17.22 -7.42 6.31
N LYS A 232 18.25 -7.66 5.52
CA LYS A 232 19.60 -7.15 5.72
C LYS A 232 19.54 -5.72 6.22
N GLU A 233 20.11 -5.47 7.39
CA GLU A 233 20.41 -4.12 7.87
C GLU A 233 21.11 -3.35 6.74
N THR A 234 20.37 -2.60 5.97
CA THR A 234 20.98 -1.56 5.14
C THR A 234 21.43 -0.51 6.13
N LYS A 235 22.73 -0.48 6.44
CA LYS A 235 23.30 0.58 7.25
C LYS A 235 22.96 1.91 6.59
N ASP A 236 21.96 2.58 7.11
CA ASP A 236 21.71 3.99 6.76
C ASP A 236 22.27 4.91 7.85
N ILE A 237 22.55 6.14 7.50
CA ILE A 237 22.99 7.17 8.43
C ILE A 237 22.09 8.39 8.34
N THR A 238 21.94 9.08 9.45
CA THR A 238 21.17 10.31 9.45
C THR A 238 21.77 11.33 8.51
N SER A 239 20.94 11.81 7.59
CA SER A 239 21.37 12.72 6.54
C SER A 239 20.45 13.94 6.44
N PHE A 240 21.06 15.08 6.12
CA PHE A 240 20.37 16.38 6.10
C PHE A 240 20.69 17.15 4.83
N PHE A 241 19.68 17.86 4.29
CA PHE A 241 19.96 19.05 3.50
C PHE A 241 20.16 20.22 4.46
N ILE A 242 21.24 20.96 4.26
CA ILE A 242 21.56 22.16 5.02
C ILE A 242 21.80 23.34 4.08
N GLY A 243 21.50 24.56 4.58
CA GLY A 243 21.67 25.79 3.85
C GLY A 243 23.00 26.51 4.17
N GLU A 244 23.13 27.70 3.56
CA GLU A 244 24.30 28.57 3.74
C GLU A 244 24.51 28.98 5.20
N LYS A 245 23.45 29.18 5.99
CA LYS A 245 23.54 29.58 7.38
C LYS A 245 24.31 28.55 8.21
N ILE A 246 23.99 27.26 8.10
CA ILE A 246 24.70 26.18 8.78
C ILE A 246 26.10 26.00 8.19
N SER A 247 26.24 25.99 6.87
CA SER A 247 27.54 25.78 6.22
C SER A 247 28.54 26.89 6.59
N ASN A 248 28.11 28.16 6.63
CA ASN A 248 28.92 29.30 7.05
C ASN A 248 29.33 29.24 8.53
N GLU A 249 28.42 28.79 9.42
CA GLU A 249 28.76 28.61 10.83
C GLU A 249 29.79 27.49 11.04
N ILE A 250 29.73 26.41 10.25
CA ILE A 250 30.72 25.33 10.30
C ILE A 250 32.06 25.77 9.72
N THR A 251 32.03 26.27 8.49
CA THR A 251 33.28 26.51 7.72
C THR A 251 33.97 27.81 8.05
N LYS A 252 33.22 28.77 8.61
CA LYS A 252 33.65 30.18 8.79
C LYS A 252 33.96 30.91 7.48
N GLU A 253 33.55 30.31 6.34
CA GLU A 253 33.74 30.85 4.99
C GLU A 253 32.47 31.58 4.54
N LYS A 254 32.54 32.88 4.32
CA LYS A 254 31.35 33.69 3.96
C LYS A 254 31.10 33.83 2.45
N LYS A 255 32.03 33.43 1.58
CA LYS A 255 31.96 33.73 0.14
C LYS A 255 32.20 32.55 -0.78
N SER A 256 32.95 31.53 -0.39
CA SER A 256 33.19 30.35 -1.21
C SER A 256 33.59 29.18 -0.33
N LEU A 257 32.94 28.04 -0.55
CA LEU A 257 33.31 26.81 0.13
C LEU A 257 34.63 26.27 -0.45
N PRO A 258 35.48 25.64 0.38
CA PRO A 258 36.70 25.00 -0.11
C PRO A 258 36.40 23.94 -1.16
N THR A 259 37.25 23.80 -2.16
CA THR A 259 37.16 22.74 -3.17
C THR A 259 37.91 21.48 -2.77
N SER A 260 38.67 21.50 -1.66
CA SER A 260 39.44 20.37 -1.15
C SER A 260 38.95 19.91 0.22
N SER A 261 39.10 18.64 0.48
CA SER A 261 38.72 18.01 1.75
C SER A 261 39.59 18.52 2.91
N LYS A 262 38.95 18.79 4.05
CA LYS A 262 39.66 19.26 5.25
C LYS A 262 38.92 18.94 6.56
N LYS A 263 39.66 18.82 7.63
CA LYS A 263 39.11 18.76 8.99
C LYS A 263 38.79 20.17 9.48
N ILE A 264 37.54 20.40 9.90
CA ILE A 264 37.10 21.71 10.41
C ILE A 264 36.84 21.57 11.90
N LYS A 265 37.54 22.42 12.71
CA LYS A 265 37.28 22.50 14.15
C LYS A 265 36.01 23.31 14.40
N THR A 266 34.98 22.64 14.87
CA THR A 266 33.70 23.24 15.24
C THR A 266 33.03 22.38 16.29
N LYS A 267 32.32 22.97 17.24
CA LYS A 267 31.49 22.19 18.18
C LYS A 267 30.15 21.98 17.51
N ILE A 268 29.79 20.73 17.26
CA ILE A 268 28.49 20.36 16.72
C ILE A 268 27.83 19.32 17.60
N LYS A 269 26.55 19.50 17.85
CA LYS A 269 25.67 18.51 18.46
C LYS A 269 24.49 18.29 17.54
N ILE A 270 24.19 17.03 17.23
CA ILE A 270 23.00 16.62 16.50
C ILE A 270 22.28 15.60 17.37
N THR A 271 21.03 15.87 17.73
CA THR A 271 20.15 14.91 18.38
C THR A 271 19.09 14.48 17.41
N TYR A 272 18.73 13.23 17.49
CA TYR A 272 17.65 12.60 16.72
C TYR A 272 16.95 11.64 17.66
N ASP A 273 15.68 11.90 17.93
CA ASP A 273 14.86 11.12 18.84
C ASP A 273 13.58 10.67 18.12
N ILE A 274 13.46 9.36 17.90
CA ILE A 274 12.30 8.74 17.28
C ILE A 274 11.29 8.47 18.38
N GLN A 275 10.09 8.98 18.21
CA GLN A 275 8.96 8.69 19.07
C GLN A 275 8.18 7.52 18.43
N GLU A 276 8.25 6.36 19.07
CA GLU A 276 7.57 5.15 18.61
C GLU A 276 6.46 4.77 19.59
N GLU A 277 5.29 4.43 19.05
CA GLU A 277 4.17 3.93 19.83
C GLU A 277 3.65 2.62 19.22
N LYS A 278 3.58 1.55 20.03
CA LYS A 278 3.01 0.27 19.59
C LYS A 278 1.51 0.37 19.49
N ILE A 279 0.99 -0.02 18.34
CA ILE A 279 -0.42 -0.01 18.02
C ILE A 279 -0.82 -1.42 17.61
N ASN A 280 -1.93 -1.92 18.13
CA ASN A 280 -2.55 -3.13 17.62
C ASN A 280 -3.69 -2.78 16.69
N SER A 281 -3.64 -3.31 15.50
CA SER A 281 -4.73 -3.27 14.54
C SER A 281 -5.20 -4.70 14.24
N GLN A 282 -6.28 -4.87 13.50
CA GLN A 282 -6.89 -6.19 13.35
C GLN A 282 -7.44 -6.39 11.94
N ASN A 283 -7.05 -7.50 11.31
CA ASN A 283 -7.84 -8.07 10.23
C ASN A 283 -9.04 -8.83 10.82
N VAL A 284 -10.16 -8.87 10.10
CA VAL A 284 -11.33 -9.65 10.49
C VAL A 284 -11.49 -10.81 9.54
N ALA A 285 -11.53 -12.05 10.06
CA ALA A 285 -11.55 -13.27 9.28
C ALA A 285 -12.70 -14.20 9.66
N ALA A 286 -13.56 -14.52 8.67
CA ALA A 286 -14.63 -15.48 8.79
C ALA A 286 -14.52 -16.55 7.70
N VAL A 287 -15.14 -17.71 7.90
CA VAL A 287 -15.03 -18.85 6.98
C VAL A 287 -16.35 -19.59 6.82
N ILE A 288 -16.65 -19.99 5.61
CA ILE A 288 -17.61 -21.03 5.28
C ILE A 288 -16.82 -22.24 4.76
N LYS A 289 -16.87 -23.35 5.50
CA LYS A 289 -16.11 -24.56 5.17
C LYS A 289 -16.69 -25.27 3.96
N GLY A 290 -15.80 -25.71 3.10
CA GLY A 290 -16.13 -26.53 1.94
C GLY A 290 -16.57 -27.93 2.32
N SER A 291 -17.54 -28.47 1.57
CA SER A 291 -18.10 -29.80 1.81
C SER A 291 -17.22 -30.95 1.29
N GLU A 292 -16.40 -30.71 0.26
CA GLU A 292 -15.58 -31.73 -0.40
C GLU A 292 -14.08 -31.43 -0.34
N PHE A 293 -13.69 -30.15 -0.47
CA PHE A 293 -12.32 -29.68 -0.46
C PHE A 293 -12.12 -28.63 0.64
N PRO A 294 -12.30 -28.98 1.94
CA PRO A 294 -12.28 -28.02 3.04
C PRO A 294 -10.93 -27.31 3.24
N ASP A 295 -9.85 -27.88 2.74
CA ASP A 295 -8.50 -27.34 2.83
C ASP A 295 -8.07 -26.55 1.57
N GLU A 296 -8.96 -26.33 0.61
CA GLU A 296 -8.76 -25.44 -0.54
C GLU A 296 -9.58 -24.16 -0.33
N TYR A 297 -8.92 -23.00 -0.39
CA TYR A 297 -9.52 -21.74 0.02
C TYR A 297 -9.63 -20.74 -1.12
N ILE A 298 -10.83 -20.18 -1.28
CA ILE A 298 -11.05 -18.95 -2.05
C ILE A 298 -11.12 -17.83 -1.02
N ILE A 299 -10.25 -16.86 -1.13
CA ILE A 299 -10.18 -15.73 -0.20
C ILE A 299 -10.78 -14.50 -0.87
N ILE A 300 -11.82 -13.92 -0.28
CA ILE A 300 -12.43 -12.67 -0.73
C ILE A 300 -11.98 -11.58 0.23
N THR A 301 -11.33 -10.53 -0.30
CA THR A 301 -10.77 -9.45 0.50
C THR A 301 -11.35 -8.09 0.14
N ALA A 302 -11.43 -7.21 1.12
CA ALA A 302 -11.65 -5.77 1.04
C ALA A 302 -10.96 -5.12 2.23
N HIS A 303 -10.54 -3.87 2.14
CA HIS A 303 -9.99 -3.24 3.32
C HIS A 303 -11.08 -2.60 4.20
N LEU A 304 -10.87 -2.66 5.51
CA LEU A 304 -11.81 -2.18 6.50
C LEU A 304 -11.48 -0.78 7.01
N ASP A 305 -10.25 -0.34 6.87
CA ASP A 305 -9.78 0.97 7.28
C ASP A 305 -10.01 2.03 6.19
N HIS A 306 -9.88 3.30 6.56
CA HIS A 306 -9.79 4.43 5.66
C HIS A 306 -8.92 5.52 6.31
N VAL A 307 -8.88 6.73 5.76
CA VAL A 307 -7.92 7.76 6.17
C VAL A 307 -8.22 8.43 7.51
N GLY A 308 -9.41 8.25 8.09
CA GLY A 308 -9.73 8.73 9.43
C GLY A 308 -10.34 10.12 9.47
N MET A 309 -9.83 10.94 10.38
CA MET A 309 -10.27 12.32 10.59
C MET A 309 -9.10 13.29 10.40
N SER A 310 -9.33 14.42 9.73
CA SER A 310 -8.36 15.50 9.61
C SER A 310 -9.06 16.85 9.68
N ASP A 311 -8.45 17.82 10.36
CA ASP A 311 -8.96 19.20 10.52
C ASP A 311 -10.42 19.28 11.03
N GLY A 312 -10.87 18.30 11.80
CA GLY A 312 -12.22 18.21 12.34
C GLY A 312 -13.26 17.66 11.34
N GLU A 313 -12.86 17.26 10.16
CA GLU A 313 -13.70 16.59 9.17
C GLU A 313 -13.50 15.06 9.22
N VAL A 314 -14.59 14.31 9.02
CA VAL A 314 -14.57 12.84 8.92
C VAL A 314 -14.45 12.45 7.46
N TYR A 315 -13.50 11.58 7.15
CA TYR A 315 -13.35 10.98 5.83
C TYR A 315 -14.10 9.65 5.83
N ASN A 316 -15.37 9.69 5.41
CA ASN A 316 -16.27 8.54 5.56
C ASN A 316 -15.87 7.32 4.71
N GLY A 317 -15.20 7.52 3.56
CA GLY A 317 -14.74 6.44 2.69
C GLY A 317 -15.87 5.50 2.30
N ALA A 318 -16.92 6.05 1.65
CA ALA A 318 -18.09 5.26 1.28
C ALA A 318 -17.78 4.31 0.10
N ASP A 319 -17.03 4.79 -0.89
CA ASP A 319 -16.53 3.93 -1.95
C ASP A 319 -15.22 3.27 -1.56
N ASP A 320 -14.32 3.99 -0.92
CA ASP A 320 -12.99 3.58 -0.51
C ASP A 320 -12.92 3.22 0.99
N ASP A 321 -12.97 1.99 1.47
CA ASP A 321 -13.47 0.82 0.77
C ASP A 321 -14.72 0.29 1.50
N GLY A 322 -15.63 1.23 1.84
CA GLY A 322 -16.94 0.87 2.38
C GLY A 322 -17.71 -0.02 1.40
N SER A 323 -17.63 0.30 0.09
CA SER A 323 -18.32 -0.45 -0.97
C SER A 323 -17.86 -1.91 -1.06
N GLY A 324 -16.56 -2.18 -0.99
CA GLY A 324 -16.01 -3.54 -0.99
C GLY A 324 -16.32 -4.29 0.30
N THR A 325 -16.20 -3.62 1.45
CA THR A 325 -16.52 -4.22 2.75
C THR A 325 -17.97 -4.69 2.81
N VAL A 326 -18.97 -3.87 2.43
CA VAL A 326 -20.37 -4.29 2.47
C VAL A 326 -20.71 -5.32 1.38
N ALA A 327 -19.98 -5.31 0.27
CA ALA A 327 -20.09 -6.36 -0.74
C ALA A 327 -19.71 -7.74 -0.18
N ILE A 328 -18.59 -7.84 0.55
CA ILE A 328 -18.17 -9.09 1.22
C ILE A 328 -19.24 -9.54 2.24
N MET A 329 -19.79 -8.61 3.02
CA MET A 329 -20.84 -8.92 3.99
C MET A 329 -22.05 -9.60 3.29
N GLN A 330 -22.53 -9.05 2.19
CA GLN A 330 -23.68 -9.60 1.44
C GLN A 330 -23.32 -10.92 0.71
N ILE A 331 -22.11 -11.02 0.17
CA ILE A 331 -21.62 -12.27 -0.43
C ILE A 331 -21.60 -13.38 0.62
N SER A 332 -21.15 -13.07 1.85
CA SER A 332 -21.10 -14.03 2.95
C SER A 332 -22.49 -14.53 3.37
N GLU A 333 -23.47 -13.63 3.42
CA GLU A 333 -24.86 -13.97 3.70
C GLU A 333 -25.46 -14.90 2.62
N ALA A 334 -25.20 -14.61 1.34
CA ALA A 334 -25.67 -15.42 0.23
C ALA A 334 -25.10 -16.84 0.27
N PHE A 335 -23.80 -17.00 0.54
CA PHE A 335 -23.18 -18.32 0.73
C PHE A 335 -23.71 -19.03 1.98
N GLN A 336 -23.90 -18.32 3.08
CA GLN A 336 -24.44 -18.92 4.30
C GLN A 336 -25.89 -19.38 4.12
N LYS A 337 -26.68 -18.67 3.33
CA LYS A 337 -28.01 -19.12 2.94
C LYS A 337 -27.95 -20.41 2.13
N ALA A 338 -27.00 -20.51 1.19
CA ALA A 338 -26.79 -21.74 0.42
C ALA A 338 -26.42 -22.92 1.32
N VAL A 339 -25.56 -22.70 2.33
CA VAL A 339 -25.21 -23.74 3.32
C VAL A 339 -26.46 -24.19 4.09
N LYS A 340 -27.29 -23.27 4.58
CA LYS A 340 -28.53 -23.59 5.30
C LYS A 340 -29.52 -24.39 4.46
N ASP A 341 -29.53 -24.17 3.15
CA ASP A 341 -30.41 -24.87 2.20
C ASP A 341 -29.79 -26.20 1.70
N GLY A 342 -28.57 -26.55 2.11
CA GLY A 342 -27.89 -27.79 1.73
C GLY A 342 -27.07 -27.71 0.42
N TYR A 343 -26.84 -26.49 -0.08
CA TYR A 343 -26.10 -26.20 -1.33
C TYR A 343 -24.82 -25.39 -1.08
N GLY A 344 -24.17 -25.63 0.06
CA GLY A 344 -22.92 -24.96 0.41
C GLY A 344 -21.80 -25.21 -0.60
N PRO A 345 -20.73 -24.41 -0.54
CA PRO A 345 -19.60 -24.52 -1.48
C PRO A 345 -18.84 -25.84 -1.26
N ARG A 346 -18.22 -26.37 -2.32
CA ARG A 346 -17.34 -27.56 -2.24
C ARG A 346 -15.97 -27.21 -1.66
N ARG A 347 -15.43 -26.01 -2.00
CA ARG A 347 -14.20 -25.42 -1.42
C ARG A 347 -14.55 -24.42 -0.35
N SER A 348 -13.67 -24.26 0.62
CA SER A 348 -13.83 -23.25 1.67
C SER A 348 -13.73 -21.84 1.12
N ILE A 349 -14.54 -20.93 1.68
CA ILE A 349 -14.48 -19.49 1.35
C ILE A 349 -14.12 -18.74 2.61
N ILE A 350 -13.07 -17.92 2.53
CA ILE A 350 -12.64 -17.02 3.58
C ILE A 350 -13.08 -15.61 3.20
N PHE A 351 -13.77 -14.94 4.11
CA PHE A 351 -14.12 -13.53 4.07
C PHE A 351 -13.12 -12.80 4.95
N LEU A 352 -12.28 -11.94 4.36
CA LEU A 352 -11.14 -11.37 5.04
C LEU A 352 -11.07 -9.86 4.82
N HIS A 353 -11.42 -9.09 5.86
CA HIS A 353 -11.31 -7.65 5.85
C HIS A 353 -9.94 -7.24 6.35
N MET A 354 -9.18 -6.54 5.51
CA MET A 354 -7.81 -6.15 5.79
C MET A 354 -7.73 -4.81 6.49
N THR A 355 -6.78 -4.66 7.39
CA THR A 355 -6.49 -3.39 8.07
C THR A 355 -5.26 -2.73 7.49
N ALA A 356 -5.15 -1.41 7.70
CA ALA A 356 -3.98 -0.61 7.34
C ALA A 356 -3.55 -0.76 5.88
N GLU A 357 -4.54 -0.90 4.98
CA GLU A 357 -4.34 -0.82 3.53
C GLU A 357 -3.81 0.56 3.16
N GLU A 358 -4.47 1.62 3.65
CA GLU A 358 -4.18 3.03 3.46
C GLU A 358 -2.79 3.46 3.98
N LYS A 359 -2.21 2.65 4.84
CA LYS A 359 -0.87 2.84 5.40
C LYS A 359 0.20 1.99 4.72
N GLY A 360 -0.12 1.40 3.55
CA GLY A 360 0.79 0.63 2.72
C GLY A 360 0.58 -0.88 2.77
N LEU A 361 -0.67 -1.33 2.69
CA LEU A 361 -1.07 -2.74 2.58
C LEU A 361 -0.59 -3.59 3.79
N LEU A 362 -0.53 -3.01 5.00
CA LEU A 362 0.15 -3.65 6.12
C LEU A 362 -0.57 -4.90 6.62
N GLY A 363 -1.92 -4.91 6.61
CA GLY A 363 -2.72 -6.05 7.03
C GLY A 363 -2.55 -7.27 6.13
N SER A 364 -2.64 -7.08 4.83
CA SER A 364 -2.41 -8.16 3.85
C SER A 364 -0.95 -8.58 3.78
N LYS A 365 -0.02 -7.65 3.95
CA LYS A 365 1.42 -7.96 4.07
C LYS A 365 1.71 -8.80 5.31
N TYR A 366 1.07 -8.50 6.45
CA TYR A 366 1.21 -9.31 7.65
C TYR A 366 0.65 -10.71 7.43
N TYR A 367 -0.58 -10.81 6.88
CA TYR A 367 -1.21 -12.09 6.55
C TYR A 367 -0.34 -12.95 5.64
N THR A 368 0.18 -12.39 4.55
CA THR A 368 0.89 -13.19 3.54
C THR A 368 2.35 -13.49 3.86
N ASN A 369 3.02 -12.66 4.67
CA ASN A 369 4.46 -12.79 4.91
C ASN A 369 4.80 -13.33 6.30
N TYR A 370 3.93 -13.11 7.30
CA TYR A 370 4.29 -13.37 8.69
C TYR A 370 3.35 -14.36 9.39
N ASP A 371 2.03 -14.21 9.20
CA ASP A 371 1.04 -15.02 9.92
C ASP A 371 -0.16 -15.38 9.03
N PRO A 372 0.04 -16.22 8.00
CA PRO A 372 -1.08 -16.69 7.20
C PRO A 372 -1.97 -17.62 8.02
N LEU A 373 -3.25 -17.29 8.12
CA LEU A 373 -4.25 -18.06 8.89
C LEU A 373 -4.51 -19.46 8.32
N VAL A 374 -4.19 -19.64 7.03
CA VAL A 374 -4.22 -20.95 6.35
C VAL A 374 -2.95 -21.08 5.51
N PRO A 375 -2.48 -22.32 5.22
CA PRO A 375 -1.30 -22.51 4.38
C PRO A 375 -1.51 -21.83 3.01
N LEU A 376 -0.65 -20.90 2.63
CA LEU A 376 -0.77 -20.14 1.37
C LEU A 376 -0.87 -21.04 0.12
N LYS A 377 -0.18 -22.18 0.11
CA LYS A 377 -0.28 -23.19 -0.96
C LYS A 377 -1.69 -23.74 -1.17
N ASN A 378 -2.53 -23.66 -0.15
CA ASN A 378 -3.91 -24.11 -0.16
C ASN A 378 -4.87 -23.01 -0.66
N THR A 379 -4.40 -21.77 -0.80
CA THR A 379 -5.18 -20.68 -1.39
C THR A 379 -5.28 -20.88 -2.89
N VAL A 380 -6.50 -21.03 -3.38
CA VAL A 380 -6.81 -21.23 -4.81
C VAL A 380 -6.68 -19.89 -5.53
N THR A 381 -7.28 -18.86 -4.95
CA THR A 381 -7.26 -17.50 -5.49
C THR A 381 -7.61 -16.49 -4.39
N ASN A 382 -7.21 -15.23 -4.62
CA ASN A 382 -7.71 -14.08 -3.90
C ASN A 382 -8.57 -13.21 -4.84
N LEU A 383 -9.78 -12.90 -4.39
CA LEU A 383 -10.75 -12.00 -5.05
C LEU A 383 -10.82 -10.73 -4.22
N ASN A 384 -10.06 -9.71 -4.60
CA ASN A 384 -9.97 -8.45 -3.89
C ASN A 384 -10.97 -7.44 -4.43
N ILE A 385 -11.69 -6.80 -3.54
CA ILE A 385 -12.69 -5.79 -3.85
C ILE A 385 -12.24 -4.48 -3.22
N ASP A 386 -12.15 -3.42 -4.03
CA ASP A 386 -11.76 -2.12 -3.55
C ASP A 386 -12.31 -1.06 -4.52
N MET A 387 -13.17 -0.18 -4.00
CA MET A 387 -13.87 0.87 -4.75
C MET A 387 -14.70 0.33 -5.92
N ILE A 388 -15.87 -0.24 -5.64
CA ILE A 388 -16.79 -0.76 -6.66
C ILE A 388 -18.15 -0.06 -6.71
N GLY A 389 -18.31 1.03 -5.95
CA GLY A 389 -19.60 1.76 -5.80
C GLY A 389 -19.79 2.94 -6.76
N ARG A 390 -18.74 3.39 -7.45
CA ARG A 390 -18.77 4.62 -8.27
C ARG A 390 -18.51 4.34 -9.76
N ILE A 391 -18.44 5.39 -10.55
CA ILE A 391 -18.10 5.38 -11.98
C ILE A 391 -16.83 6.19 -12.18
N ASP A 392 -15.89 5.67 -13.00
CA ASP A 392 -14.66 6.37 -13.39
C ASP A 392 -14.99 7.58 -14.29
N PRO A 393 -14.73 8.81 -13.84
CA PRO A 393 -14.96 10.00 -14.64
C PRO A 393 -14.01 10.12 -15.85
N ASN A 394 -12.90 9.36 -15.86
CA ASN A 394 -11.95 9.34 -16.97
C ASN A 394 -12.30 8.28 -18.03
N ARG A 395 -13.43 7.58 -17.86
CA ARG A 395 -13.90 6.60 -18.83
C ARG A 395 -14.56 7.30 -20.02
N GLU A 396 -14.00 7.11 -21.21
CA GLU A 396 -14.54 7.70 -22.45
C GLU A 396 -15.82 7.01 -22.93
N GLU A 397 -15.98 5.72 -22.64
CA GLU A 397 -17.15 4.94 -22.97
C GLU A 397 -18.34 5.33 -22.11
N LYS A 398 -19.46 5.65 -22.75
CA LYS A 398 -20.70 6.06 -22.06
C LYS A 398 -21.43 4.93 -21.33
N ASN A 399 -21.01 3.67 -21.54
CA ASN A 399 -21.62 2.52 -20.86
C ASN A 399 -21.18 2.49 -19.40
N ARG A 400 -22.12 2.73 -18.48
CA ARG A 400 -21.88 2.69 -17.04
C ARG A 400 -21.81 1.27 -16.46
N ASN A 401 -22.29 0.26 -17.22
CA ASN A 401 -22.32 -1.15 -16.79
C ASN A 401 -20.96 -1.80 -17.09
N TYR A 402 -19.98 -1.56 -16.24
CA TYR A 402 -18.65 -2.14 -16.34
C TYR A 402 -18.05 -2.39 -14.97
N ILE A 403 -16.99 -3.18 -14.95
CA ILE A 403 -16.07 -3.33 -13.83
C ILE A 403 -14.66 -3.58 -14.38
N TYR A 404 -13.66 -2.98 -13.76
CA TYR A 404 -12.26 -3.25 -14.07
C TYR A 404 -11.82 -4.54 -13.38
N LEU A 405 -11.18 -5.43 -14.14
CA LEU A 405 -10.49 -6.61 -13.63
C LEU A 405 -8.99 -6.42 -13.81
N ILE A 406 -8.26 -6.42 -12.70
CA ILE A 406 -6.82 -6.22 -12.69
C ILE A 406 -6.16 -7.50 -12.16
N GLY A 407 -5.21 -8.05 -12.91
CA GLY A 407 -4.42 -9.20 -12.50
C GLY A 407 -5.01 -10.58 -12.85
N SER A 408 -6.23 -10.66 -13.37
CA SER A 408 -6.93 -11.95 -13.57
C SER A 408 -6.18 -12.95 -14.45
N ASP A 409 -5.46 -12.47 -15.47
CA ASP A 409 -4.69 -13.30 -16.41
C ASP A 409 -3.18 -13.31 -16.15
N ILE A 410 -2.68 -12.58 -15.15
CA ILE A 410 -1.22 -12.46 -14.94
C ILE A 410 -0.64 -13.79 -14.44
N ILE A 411 -1.22 -14.37 -13.40
CA ILE A 411 -0.74 -15.61 -12.76
C ILE A 411 -1.46 -16.84 -13.28
N SER A 412 -2.76 -16.74 -13.59
CA SER A 412 -3.59 -17.87 -14.02
C SER A 412 -4.48 -17.50 -15.20
N GLN A 413 -4.36 -18.24 -16.30
CA GLN A 413 -5.29 -18.11 -17.43
C GLN A 413 -6.67 -18.69 -17.07
N ASP A 414 -6.69 -19.80 -16.32
CA ASP A 414 -7.94 -20.43 -15.88
C ASP A 414 -8.83 -19.46 -15.07
N LEU A 415 -8.21 -18.62 -14.20
CA LEU A 415 -8.96 -17.62 -13.44
C LEU A 415 -9.61 -16.58 -14.34
N HIS A 416 -8.87 -16.12 -15.34
CA HIS A 416 -9.38 -15.19 -16.35
C HIS A 416 -10.55 -15.78 -17.13
N ASP A 417 -10.38 -17.00 -17.65
CA ASP A 417 -11.40 -17.70 -18.43
C ASP A 417 -12.68 -17.94 -17.61
N VAL A 418 -12.55 -18.35 -16.33
CA VAL A 418 -13.68 -18.47 -15.41
C VAL A 418 -14.40 -17.14 -15.22
N SER A 419 -13.66 -16.04 -15.10
CA SER A 419 -14.24 -14.70 -14.92
C SER A 419 -15.04 -14.26 -16.15
N GLU A 420 -14.51 -14.49 -17.35
CA GLU A 420 -15.18 -14.19 -18.62
C GLU A 420 -16.46 -15.03 -18.80
N GLU A 421 -16.37 -16.34 -18.56
CA GLU A 421 -17.52 -17.24 -18.65
C GLU A 421 -18.61 -16.86 -17.64
N THR A 422 -18.21 -16.51 -16.41
CA THR A 422 -19.11 -16.08 -15.35
C THR A 422 -19.83 -14.78 -15.71
N ALA A 423 -19.10 -13.78 -16.17
CA ALA A 423 -19.69 -12.50 -16.58
C ALA A 423 -20.68 -12.71 -17.74
N LYS A 424 -20.31 -13.48 -18.75
CA LYS A 424 -21.18 -13.81 -19.89
C LYS A 424 -22.45 -14.55 -19.48
N LYS A 425 -22.38 -15.40 -18.47
CA LYS A 425 -23.48 -16.26 -18.03
C LYS A 425 -24.46 -15.54 -17.09
N TYR A 426 -23.95 -14.67 -16.21
CA TYR A 426 -24.72 -14.15 -15.09
C TYR A 426 -24.83 -12.62 -15.04
N SER A 427 -24.13 -11.88 -15.89
CA SER A 427 -24.04 -10.44 -15.79
C SER A 427 -24.21 -9.73 -17.13
N ASN A 428 -24.61 -8.44 -17.07
CA ASN A 428 -24.57 -7.52 -18.20
C ASN A 428 -23.39 -6.52 -18.09
N LEU A 429 -22.50 -6.73 -17.14
CA LEU A 429 -21.32 -5.89 -16.95
C LEU A 429 -20.28 -6.22 -18.01
N VAL A 430 -19.67 -5.18 -18.55
CA VAL A 430 -18.50 -5.29 -19.40
C VAL A 430 -17.28 -5.46 -18.50
N LEU A 431 -16.52 -6.54 -18.66
CA LEU A 431 -15.22 -6.69 -18.04
C LEU A 431 -14.23 -5.81 -18.81
N ASP A 432 -13.58 -4.87 -18.12
CA ASP A 432 -12.64 -3.94 -18.73
C ASP A 432 -11.25 -4.13 -18.13
N TYR A 433 -10.26 -4.31 -18.99
CA TYR A 433 -8.88 -4.66 -18.63
C TYR A 433 -7.89 -3.51 -18.82
N ARG A 434 -8.37 -2.26 -18.96
CA ARG A 434 -7.49 -1.10 -19.25
C ARG A 434 -6.40 -0.88 -18.22
N TYR A 435 -6.63 -1.25 -16.97
CA TYR A 435 -5.67 -1.12 -15.88
C TYR A 435 -4.89 -2.41 -15.59
N ASN A 436 -5.13 -3.49 -16.35
CA ASN A 436 -4.51 -4.79 -16.10
C ASN A 436 -3.00 -4.83 -16.45
N ASP A 437 -2.57 -4.08 -17.47
CA ASP A 437 -1.17 -4.06 -17.90
C ASP A 437 -0.37 -2.97 -17.15
N PRO A 438 0.50 -3.35 -16.18
CA PRO A 438 1.27 -2.37 -15.40
C PRO A 438 2.34 -1.64 -16.21
N THR A 439 2.63 -2.08 -17.44
CA THR A 439 3.62 -1.43 -18.32
C THR A 439 3.03 -0.28 -19.13
N ARG A 440 1.70 -0.17 -19.19
CA ARG A 440 1.00 0.89 -19.90
C ARG A 440 0.93 2.18 -19.08
N LYS A 441 0.81 3.30 -19.79
CA LYS A 441 0.42 4.56 -19.17
C LYS A 441 -1.09 4.71 -19.22
N VAL A 442 -1.67 5.19 -18.12
CA VAL A 442 -3.09 5.48 -18.00
C VAL A 442 -3.31 6.97 -17.88
N PHE A 443 -4.47 7.46 -18.35
CA PHE A 443 -4.84 8.85 -18.22
C PHE A 443 -5.57 9.06 -16.91
N GLU A 444 -5.01 9.91 -16.04
CA GLU A 444 -5.58 10.22 -14.74
C GLU A 444 -5.30 11.68 -14.39
N SER A 445 -6.31 12.39 -13.89
CA SER A 445 -6.20 13.79 -13.47
C SER A 445 -5.59 14.72 -14.55
N GLY A 446 -5.98 14.52 -15.81
CA GLY A 446 -5.56 15.37 -16.92
C GLY A 446 -4.16 15.08 -17.48
N ARG A 447 -3.52 13.99 -17.10
CA ARG A 447 -2.19 13.60 -17.58
C ARG A 447 -2.03 12.07 -17.70
N TYR A 448 -1.07 11.65 -18.52
CA TYR A 448 -0.65 10.25 -18.58
C TYR A 448 0.35 9.96 -17.44
N ILE A 449 0.03 8.95 -16.61
CA ILE A 449 0.88 8.45 -15.55
C ILE A 449 1.20 6.97 -15.78
N GLU A 450 2.20 6.43 -15.07
CA GLU A 450 2.48 5.00 -15.05
C GLU A 450 1.30 4.26 -14.42
N ASN A 451 0.84 3.18 -15.07
CA ASN A 451 -0.20 2.33 -14.50
C ASN A 451 0.37 1.56 -13.31
N ARG A 452 -0.05 1.91 -12.12
CA ARG A 452 0.37 1.26 -10.87
C ARG A 452 -0.75 0.55 -10.14
N TYR A 453 -1.95 0.45 -10.72
CA TYR A 453 -3.11 -0.13 -10.06
C TYR A 453 -2.90 -1.58 -9.59
N TYR A 454 -2.12 -2.37 -10.33
CA TYR A 454 -1.72 -3.72 -9.92
C TYR A 454 -1.00 -3.80 -8.56
N TYR A 455 -0.45 -2.67 -8.08
CA TYR A 455 0.36 -2.60 -6.84
C TYR A 455 -0.35 -1.81 -5.73
N ARG A 456 -1.61 -1.41 -5.90
CA ARG A 456 -2.25 -0.39 -5.05
C ARG A 456 -3.30 -0.91 -4.09
N SER A 457 -3.56 -2.22 -4.03
CA SER A 457 -4.50 -2.79 -3.07
C SER A 457 -4.05 -4.17 -2.58
N ASP A 458 -4.73 -4.74 -1.62
CA ASP A 458 -4.34 -5.92 -0.83
C ASP A 458 -4.04 -7.18 -1.64
N HIS A 459 -4.64 -7.33 -2.84
CA HIS A 459 -4.35 -8.44 -3.78
C HIS A 459 -2.86 -8.56 -4.12
N TYR A 460 -2.12 -7.45 -4.09
CA TYR A 460 -0.71 -7.45 -4.49
C TYR A 460 0.14 -8.36 -3.59
N ASN A 461 -0.09 -8.33 -2.28
CA ASN A 461 0.66 -9.19 -1.36
C ASN A 461 0.37 -10.69 -1.57
N PHE A 462 -0.81 -11.06 -2.06
CA PHE A 462 -1.10 -12.43 -2.50
C PHE A 462 -0.42 -12.75 -3.83
N ALA A 463 -0.43 -11.82 -4.77
CA ALA A 463 0.24 -11.99 -6.06
C ALA A 463 1.76 -12.19 -5.90
N GLU A 464 2.40 -11.49 -4.97
CA GLU A 464 3.83 -11.70 -4.63
C GLU A 464 4.13 -13.13 -4.14
N LYS A 465 3.12 -13.85 -3.64
CA LYS A 465 3.21 -15.27 -3.26
C LYS A 465 2.81 -16.22 -4.38
N ASN A 466 2.69 -15.71 -5.61
CA ASN A 466 2.27 -16.47 -6.78
C ASN A 466 0.87 -17.11 -6.63
N ILE A 467 -0.01 -16.45 -5.89
CA ILE A 467 -1.43 -16.81 -5.77
C ILE A 467 -2.18 -16.07 -6.86
N PRO A 468 -3.02 -16.76 -7.68
CA PRO A 468 -3.90 -16.10 -8.65
C PRO A 468 -4.81 -15.06 -7.98
N ILE A 469 -4.92 -13.88 -8.57
CA ILE A 469 -5.70 -12.78 -7.98
C ILE A 469 -6.63 -12.13 -9.01
N ILE A 470 -7.69 -11.52 -8.53
CA ILE A 470 -8.43 -10.47 -9.24
C ILE A 470 -8.56 -9.28 -8.31
N PHE A 471 -8.23 -8.12 -8.80
CA PHE A 471 -8.62 -6.86 -8.19
C PHE A 471 -9.82 -6.28 -8.96
N TYR A 472 -10.99 -6.30 -8.32
CA TYR A 472 -12.23 -5.68 -8.79
C TYR A 472 -12.26 -4.22 -8.39
N PHE A 473 -12.40 -3.34 -9.39
CA PHE A 473 -12.28 -1.90 -9.24
C PHE A 473 -13.24 -1.17 -10.17
N SER A 474 -13.68 0.02 -9.84
CA SER A 474 -14.54 0.81 -10.72
C SER A 474 -13.95 2.14 -11.19
N GLY A 475 -12.77 2.49 -10.70
CA GLY A 475 -12.05 3.71 -11.08
C GLY A 475 -11.92 4.71 -9.95
N THR A 476 -10.91 5.56 -10.04
CA THR A 476 -10.70 6.66 -9.11
C THR A 476 -11.59 7.85 -9.51
N HIS A 477 -12.33 8.39 -8.56
CA HIS A 477 -13.22 9.54 -8.74
C HIS A 477 -12.69 10.80 -8.03
N GLU A 478 -13.35 11.94 -8.24
CA GLU A 478 -12.93 13.24 -7.70
C GLU A 478 -12.99 13.34 -6.17
N ASP A 479 -13.75 12.47 -5.51
CA ASP A 479 -13.91 12.43 -4.05
C ASP A 479 -12.92 11.48 -3.35
N TYR A 480 -12.07 10.77 -4.10
CA TYR A 480 -11.08 9.84 -3.56
C TYR A 480 -10.20 10.49 -2.50
N HIS A 481 -10.11 9.89 -1.31
CA HIS A 481 -9.41 10.41 -0.13
C HIS A 481 -9.86 11.83 0.28
N LYS A 482 -11.16 12.10 0.18
CA LYS A 482 -11.76 13.37 0.62
C LYS A 482 -12.96 13.13 1.54
N PRO A 483 -13.29 14.11 2.41
CA PRO A 483 -14.51 14.05 3.23
C PRO A 483 -15.80 13.92 2.41
N THR A 484 -15.71 14.21 1.11
CA THR A 484 -16.83 14.16 0.17
C THR A 484 -17.08 12.78 -0.45
N ASP A 485 -16.30 11.73 -0.09
CA ASP A 485 -16.62 10.34 -0.43
C ASP A 485 -17.71 9.80 0.50
N THR A 486 -18.96 10.11 0.16
CA THR A 486 -20.15 9.90 0.97
C THR A 486 -21.15 8.95 0.31
N VAL A 487 -21.98 8.31 1.11
CA VAL A 487 -22.90 7.23 0.70
C VAL A 487 -23.94 7.70 -0.32
N ASP A 488 -24.36 8.96 -0.29
CA ASP A 488 -25.33 9.54 -1.22
C ASP A 488 -24.83 9.59 -2.69
N LYS A 489 -23.52 9.43 -2.89
CA LYS A 489 -22.89 9.41 -4.22
C LYS A 489 -22.71 8.01 -4.80
N ILE A 490 -23.01 6.97 -4.05
CA ILE A 490 -22.85 5.57 -4.48
C ILE A 490 -23.96 5.19 -5.46
N GLU A 491 -23.55 4.55 -6.55
CA GLU A 491 -24.40 3.96 -7.58
C GLU A 491 -24.84 2.55 -7.14
N PHE A 492 -25.83 2.46 -6.27
CA PHE A 492 -26.23 1.21 -5.62
C PHE A 492 -26.68 0.12 -6.57
N ASP A 493 -27.25 0.45 -7.71
CA ASP A 493 -27.60 -0.51 -8.75
C ASP A 493 -26.35 -1.15 -9.37
N LEU A 494 -25.27 -0.40 -9.54
CA LEU A 494 -23.98 -0.91 -10.00
C LEU A 494 -23.25 -1.67 -8.90
N LEU A 495 -23.26 -1.17 -7.67
CA LEU A 495 -22.70 -1.87 -6.53
C LEU A 495 -23.32 -3.28 -6.40
N GLN A 496 -24.64 -3.38 -6.46
CA GLN A 496 -25.34 -4.66 -6.43
C GLN A 496 -24.93 -5.57 -7.58
N GLN A 497 -24.92 -5.07 -8.81
CA GLN A 497 -24.56 -5.88 -10.00
C GLN A 497 -23.10 -6.39 -9.91
N ARG A 498 -22.18 -5.54 -9.48
CA ARG A 498 -20.77 -5.89 -9.29
C ARG A 498 -20.60 -6.93 -8.18
N THR A 499 -21.27 -6.73 -7.04
CA THR A 499 -21.29 -7.69 -5.93
C THR A 499 -21.82 -9.05 -6.37
N LYS A 500 -22.93 -9.10 -7.15
CA LYS A 500 -23.47 -10.35 -7.71
C LYS A 500 -22.50 -11.03 -8.65
N LEU A 501 -21.79 -10.29 -9.50
CA LEU A 501 -20.78 -10.87 -10.38
C LEU A 501 -19.64 -11.51 -9.58
N ILE A 502 -19.14 -10.84 -8.53
CA ILE A 502 -18.09 -11.37 -7.68
C ILE A 502 -18.56 -12.63 -6.93
N PHE A 503 -19.79 -12.62 -6.41
CA PHE A 503 -20.42 -13.81 -5.83
C PHE A 503 -20.43 -14.98 -6.82
N HIS A 504 -20.88 -14.75 -8.06
CA HIS A 504 -20.93 -15.80 -9.09
C HIS A 504 -19.53 -16.32 -9.45
N THR A 505 -18.53 -15.44 -9.52
CA THR A 505 -17.13 -15.84 -9.76
C THR A 505 -16.63 -16.73 -8.62
N ALA A 506 -16.85 -16.32 -7.37
CA ALA A 506 -16.51 -17.13 -6.21
C ALA A 506 -17.27 -18.47 -6.18
N TRP A 507 -18.55 -18.47 -6.57
CA TRP A 507 -19.38 -19.67 -6.66
C TRP A 507 -18.85 -20.68 -7.69
N GLU A 508 -18.55 -20.24 -8.90
CA GLU A 508 -17.99 -21.10 -9.96
C GLU A 508 -16.61 -21.66 -9.55
N LEU A 509 -15.76 -20.85 -8.95
CA LEU A 509 -14.45 -21.27 -8.43
C LEU A 509 -14.57 -22.27 -7.28
N ALA A 510 -15.53 -22.06 -6.37
CA ALA A 510 -15.75 -22.93 -5.22
C ALA A 510 -16.32 -24.30 -5.61
N ASN A 511 -17.13 -24.39 -6.69
CA ASN A 511 -17.90 -25.57 -7.03
C ASN A 511 -17.36 -26.36 -8.23
N ARG A 512 -16.33 -25.88 -8.92
CA ARG A 512 -15.72 -26.61 -10.04
C ARG A 512 -14.96 -27.86 -9.59
N ASP A 513 -14.83 -28.84 -10.46
CA ASP A 513 -14.15 -30.10 -10.13
C ASP A 513 -12.65 -29.89 -9.95
N GLU A 514 -12.00 -29.18 -10.87
CA GLU A 514 -10.57 -28.96 -10.85
C GLU A 514 -10.21 -27.60 -10.28
N ARG A 515 -9.11 -27.53 -9.51
CA ARG A 515 -8.50 -26.29 -9.08
C ARG A 515 -7.89 -25.58 -10.29
N ILE A 516 -8.03 -24.23 -10.34
CA ILE A 516 -7.34 -23.41 -11.34
C ILE A 516 -5.83 -23.55 -11.21
N GLN A 517 -5.13 -23.48 -12.33
CA GLN A 517 -3.67 -23.66 -12.40
C GLN A 517 -2.97 -22.33 -12.66
N ASN A 518 -1.77 -22.19 -12.13
CA ASN A 518 -0.88 -21.08 -12.45
C ASN A 518 -0.28 -21.29 -13.85
N LYS A 519 0.00 -20.21 -14.54
CA LYS A 519 0.80 -20.23 -15.77
C LYS A 519 2.18 -20.84 -15.49
N GLN A 520 2.64 -21.68 -16.41
CA GLN A 520 3.95 -22.34 -16.33
C GLN A 520 5.09 -21.37 -16.63
#